data_e32d053f99b70757802815516c840854
#
_entry.id   e32d053f99b70757802815516c840854
#
_cell.length_a   1.000
_cell.length_b   1.000
_cell.length_c   1.000
_cell.angle_alpha   90.00
_cell.angle_beta   90.00
_cell.angle_gamma   90.00
#
_symmetry.space_group_name_H-M   'P 1'
#
loop_
_entity.id
_entity.type
_entity.pdbx_description
1 polymer ?
#
loop_
_entity_poly.entity_id
_entity_poly.type
_entity_poly.pdbx_seq_one_letter_code
_entity_poly.pdbx_strand_id
1 'polypeptide(L)'
;MDLRSYRKGLPRVNVSIDILILILVSISMFDFTPFAPVFSGNGTYTFYMLALAVIYIRNLGFQIRYGIFPKLKPLWWILAGILISFIPAYLYYGQHLYHSFVVYRQFAGYLVYPVLLSIRPTDTEIKRALYSFSFIYFVALLWGTFIHPDWVIVVEGNDFMDSGDLTHRLPGDQFLVPALIFALNDFRNRKNKVKWALLSLFIFFVIFLIQSRTILLAAAAVIVFVVLFDKKASRRLAAEVIMGFFFTAFILAAFTYVSGLFEETVGNLTNPDYNRVKAFNYFVSGVNGWPSFLWGNGFISGHAHPIIEQLQMEGIYHSDLGLIGFWHQFGIIPTLTILVYVIRGLSRNHSYVVRANALYILVSAMTIAYFLNVRYSLWLCLYFYLFYSDSEFFAAKKREERQKVKQLIRRYRSLV
;
A
#
# COMPACT_ATOMS: atom_id res chain seq x y z
N MET A 1 28.83 5.42 -7.40
CA MET A 1 28.72 6.55 -6.47
C MET A 1 27.80 6.09 -5.35
N ASP A 2 28.32 5.90 -4.16
CA ASP A 2 27.54 5.35 -3.03
C ASP A 2 26.59 6.46 -2.55
N LEU A 3 25.28 6.24 -2.70
CA LEU A 3 24.22 7.16 -2.25
C LEU A 3 24.33 7.45 -0.74
N ARG A 4 25.02 6.56 0.02
CA ARG A 4 25.28 6.71 1.45
C ARG A 4 26.32 7.79 1.77
N SER A 5 27.26 8.07 0.86
CA SER A 5 28.33 9.04 1.09
C SER A 5 27.85 10.49 0.96
N TYR A 6 26.76 10.73 0.23
CA TYR A 6 26.24 12.08 -0.02
C TYR A 6 25.45 12.70 1.16
N ARG A 7 25.05 11.90 2.15
CA ARG A 7 24.33 12.39 3.34
C ARG A 7 25.24 12.99 4.43
N LYS A 8 26.55 12.99 4.27
CA LYS A 8 27.50 13.39 5.35
C LYS A 8 27.47 14.86 5.74
N GLY A 9 26.70 15.72 5.10
CA GLY A 9 26.70 17.17 5.36
C GLY A 9 25.38 17.82 5.76
N LEU A 10 24.24 17.08 5.81
CA LEU A 10 22.95 17.64 6.19
C LEU A 10 22.60 17.26 7.64
N PRO A 11 21.94 18.16 8.41
CA PRO A 11 21.46 17.82 9.74
C PRO A 11 20.59 16.57 9.63
N ARG A 12 20.93 15.55 10.40
CA ARG A 12 20.21 14.25 10.40
C ARG A 12 18.84 14.42 11.04
N VAL A 13 17.90 14.88 10.26
CA VAL A 13 16.50 14.77 10.64
C VAL A 13 16.15 13.28 10.68
N ASN A 14 15.38 12.86 11.67
CA ASN A 14 15.02 11.46 11.83
C ASN A 14 13.94 11.09 10.81
N VAL A 15 14.35 10.71 9.60
CA VAL A 15 13.45 10.38 8.47
C VAL A 15 12.45 9.27 8.82
N SER A 16 12.80 8.37 9.76
CA SER A 16 11.86 7.36 10.24
C SER A 16 10.66 7.99 10.95
N ILE A 17 10.88 9.07 11.70
CA ILE A 17 9.79 9.82 12.36
C ILE A 17 8.91 10.52 11.32
N ASP A 18 9.51 11.12 10.29
CA ASP A 18 8.73 11.77 9.23
C ASP A 18 7.79 10.79 8.53
N ILE A 19 8.31 9.60 8.18
CA ILE A 19 7.49 8.54 7.57
C ILE A 19 6.39 8.07 8.53
N LEU A 20 6.72 7.88 9.81
CA LEU A 20 5.75 7.48 10.82
C LEU A 20 4.64 8.52 10.98
N ILE A 21 4.98 9.80 11.04
CA ILE A 21 4.00 10.90 11.09
C ILE A 21 3.10 10.86 9.85
N LEU A 22 3.68 10.73 8.65
CA LEU A 22 2.89 10.64 7.42
C LEU A 22 1.92 9.45 7.44
N ILE A 23 2.36 8.29 7.96
CA ILE A 23 1.48 7.13 8.13
C ILE A 23 0.35 7.46 9.11
N LEU A 24 0.65 7.94 10.32
CA LEU A 24 -0.34 8.21 11.37
C LEU A 24 -1.36 9.26 10.93
N VAL A 25 -0.91 10.32 10.27
CA VAL A 25 -1.82 11.36 9.75
C VAL A 25 -2.65 10.85 8.59
N SER A 26 -2.07 10.04 7.69
CA SER A 26 -2.81 9.50 6.52
C SER A 26 -3.95 8.58 6.88
N ILE A 27 -3.83 7.84 7.99
CA ILE A 27 -4.84 6.92 8.47
C ILE A 27 -5.84 7.55 9.43
N SER A 28 -5.74 8.86 9.66
CA SER A 28 -6.60 9.56 10.62
C SER A 28 -6.53 8.96 12.03
N MET A 29 -5.33 8.50 12.45
CA MET A 29 -5.15 7.86 13.77
C MET A 29 -5.60 8.78 14.92
N PHE A 30 -5.62 10.08 14.70
CA PHE A 30 -6.03 11.07 15.68
C PHE A 30 -7.55 11.22 15.81
N ASP A 31 -8.34 10.68 14.86
CA ASP A 31 -9.81 10.67 14.97
C ASP A 31 -10.29 9.81 16.15
N PHE A 32 -9.44 8.94 16.66
CA PHE A 32 -9.69 8.08 17.83
C PHE A 32 -9.15 8.66 19.15
N THR A 33 -8.75 9.91 19.15
CA THR A 33 -8.22 10.59 20.33
C THR A 33 -9.17 11.69 20.79
N PRO A 34 -8.99 12.27 21.98
CA PRO A 34 -9.71 13.49 22.41
C PRO A 34 -9.56 14.66 21.45
N PHE A 35 -8.62 14.59 20.52
CA PHE A 35 -8.41 15.58 19.47
C PHE A 35 -9.26 15.34 18.21
N ALA A 36 -10.11 14.32 18.20
CA ALA A 36 -11.00 13.97 17.08
C ALA A 36 -11.74 15.20 16.48
N PRO A 37 -12.31 16.13 17.26
CA PRO A 37 -12.99 17.30 16.70
C PRO A 37 -12.09 18.18 15.83
N VAL A 38 -10.78 18.19 16.08
CA VAL A 38 -9.80 18.98 15.33
C VAL A 38 -9.32 18.26 14.08
N PHE A 39 -9.25 16.92 14.13
CA PHE A 39 -8.64 16.08 13.08
C PHE A 39 -9.67 15.37 12.20
N SER A 40 -10.97 15.37 12.56
CA SER A 40 -12.00 14.71 11.77
C SER A 40 -12.26 15.37 10.41
N GLY A 41 -12.64 14.58 9.43
CA GLY A 41 -13.08 15.03 8.12
C GLY A 41 -12.03 15.90 7.39
N ASN A 42 -12.35 17.18 7.18
CA ASN A 42 -11.46 18.12 6.49
C ASN A 42 -10.17 18.40 7.25
N GLY A 43 -10.16 18.28 8.57
CA GLY A 43 -8.99 18.48 9.41
C GLY A 43 -7.87 17.51 9.04
N THR A 44 -8.16 16.21 8.89
CA THR A 44 -7.18 15.19 8.50
C THR A 44 -6.44 15.57 7.22
N TYR A 45 -7.17 15.99 6.17
CA TYR A 45 -6.54 16.38 4.90
C TYR A 45 -5.66 17.63 5.07
N THR A 46 -6.10 18.60 5.88
CA THR A 46 -5.33 19.81 6.16
C THR A 46 -4.03 19.48 6.88
N PHE A 47 -4.08 18.67 7.93
CA PHE A 47 -2.88 18.23 8.66
C PHE A 47 -1.96 17.37 7.80
N TYR A 48 -2.52 16.51 6.97
CA TYR A 48 -1.75 15.72 6.03
C TYR A 48 -0.99 16.61 5.03
N MET A 49 -1.68 17.59 4.42
CA MET A 49 -1.06 18.53 3.50
C MET A 49 -0.02 19.40 4.18
N LEU A 50 -0.29 19.83 5.43
CA LEU A 50 0.68 20.58 6.22
C LEU A 50 1.94 19.75 6.52
N ALA A 51 1.78 18.50 6.95
CA ALA A 51 2.91 17.59 7.19
C ALA A 51 3.74 17.38 5.92
N LEU A 52 3.08 17.14 4.78
CA LEU A 52 3.77 17.04 3.49
C LEU A 52 4.51 18.33 3.13
N ALA A 53 3.88 19.49 3.28
CA ALA A 53 4.48 20.79 2.96
C ALA A 53 5.71 21.05 3.83
N VAL A 54 5.63 20.83 5.14
CA VAL A 54 6.76 21.01 6.08
C VAL A 54 7.93 20.12 5.69
N ILE A 55 7.68 18.83 5.44
CA ILE A 55 8.73 17.88 5.05
C ILE A 55 9.31 18.26 3.67
N TYR A 56 8.46 18.69 2.74
CA TYR A 56 8.89 19.12 1.40
C TYR A 56 9.76 20.36 1.44
N ILE A 57 9.31 21.42 2.13
CA ILE A 57 10.04 22.70 2.26
C ILE A 57 11.39 22.47 2.93
N ARG A 58 11.44 21.69 4.00
CA ARG A 58 12.68 21.36 4.69
C ARG A 58 13.72 20.70 3.77
N ASN A 59 13.27 19.98 2.75
CA ASN A 59 14.14 19.27 1.80
C ASN A 59 14.22 19.95 0.42
N LEU A 60 13.70 21.17 0.26
CA LEU A 60 13.60 21.87 -1.04
C LEU A 60 14.97 22.09 -1.70
N GLY A 61 15.98 22.48 -0.93
CA GLY A 61 17.34 22.70 -1.45
C GLY A 61 17.97 21.47 -2.09
N PHE A 62 17.60 20.28 -1.59
CA PHE A 62 18.05 19.03 -2.18
C PHE A 62 17.36 18.75 -3.52
N GLN A 63 16.09 19.06 -3.65
CA GLN A 63 15.30 18.85 -4.88
C GLN A 63 15.79 19.70 -6.03
N ILE A 64 16.09 20.98 -5.76
CA ILE A 64 16.62 21.93 -6.76
C ILE A 64 17.93 21.42 -7.32
N ARG A 65 18.81 20.89 -6.46
CA ARG A 65 20.14 20.43 -6.84
C ARG A 65 20.14 19.14 -7.67
N TYR A 66 19.22 18.21 -7.43
CA TYR A 66 19.30 16.83 -7.95
C TYR A 66 18.23 16.44 -8.97
N GLY A 67 17.28 17.30 -9.27
CA GLY A 67 16.25 17.09 -10.29
C GLY A 67 15.37 15.86 -10.05
N ILE A 68 14.09 16.06 -9.73
CA ILE A 68 13.18 14.95 -9.41
C ILE A 68 12.32 14.53 -10.61
N PHE A 69 12.11 15.44 -11.55
CA PHE A 69 11.12 15.31 -12.63
C PHE A 69 11.16 14.00 -13.45
N PRO A 70 12.33 13.48 -13.90
CA PRO A 70 12.34 12.25 -14.68
C PRO A 70 11.87 11.02 -13.92
N LYS A 71 11.86 11.09 -12.59
CA LYS A 71 11.56 9.99 -11.67
C LYS A 71 10.08 9.92 -11.32
N LEU A 72 9.32 10.96 -11.66
CA LEU A 72 7.88 11.08 -11.42
C LEU A 72 7.01 10.39 -12.47
N LYS A 73 7.60 9.68 -13.45
CA LYS A 73 6.84 9.06 -14.55
C LYS A 73 5.59 8.28 -14.14
N PRO A 74 5.64 7.36 -13.14
CA PRO A 74 4.42 6.64 -12.77
C PRO A 74 3.35 7.59 -12.22
N LEU A 75 3.76 8.58 -11.45
CA LEU A 75 2.86 9.55 -10.85
C LEU A 75 2.18 10.42 -11.92
N TRP A 76 2.93 10.86 -12.93
CA TRP A 76 2.37 11.71 -14.00
C TRP A 76 1.24 11.03 -14.76
N TRP A 77 1.38 9.75 -15.10
CA TRP A 77 0.33 9.01 -15.80
C TRP A 77 -0.91 8.80 -14.91
N ILE A 78 -0.70 8.55 -13.61
CA ILE A 78 -1.81 8.41 -12.66
C ILE A 78 -2.53 9.76 -12.48
N LEU A 79 -1.79 10.83 -12.23
CA LEU A 79 -2.37 12.17 -12.06
C LEU A 79 -3.03 12.69 -13.34
N ALA A 80 -2.43 12.42 -14.51
CA ALA A 80 -3.03 12.78 -15.79
C ALA A 80 -4.39 12.08 -15.98
N GLY A 81 -4.47 10.77 -15.68
CA GLY A 81 -5.73 10.04 -15.74
C GLY A 81 -6.77 10.59 -14.76
N ILE A 82 -6.34 10.90 -13.54
CA ILE A 82 -7.20 11.53 -12.53
C ILE A 82 -7.73 12.89 -13.02
N LEU A 83 -6.88 13.75 -13.58
CA LEU A 83 -7.29 15.07 -14.10
C LEU A 83 -8.19 14.95 -15.32
N ILE A 84 -7.88 14.03 -16.24
CA ILE A 84 -8.72 13.79 -17.43
C ILE A 84 -10.12 13.33 -17.03
N SER A 85 -10.26 12.56 -15.94
CA SER A 85 -11.55 12.07 -15.47
C SER A 85 -12.52 13.17 -14.98
N PHE A 86 -12.06 14.43 -14.86
CA PHE A 86 -12.96 15.57 -14.63
C PHE A 86 -13.89 15.79 -15.82
N ILE A 87 -13.43 15.49 -17.03
CA ILE A 87 -14.20 15.66 -18.26
C ILE A 87 -15.43 14.73 -18.25
N PRO A 88 -15.27 13.41 -18.12
CA PRO A 88 -16.43 12.52 -18.03
C PRO A 88 -17.30 12.79 -16.79
N ALA A 89 -16.74 13.17 -15.66
CA ALA A 89 -17.54 13.58 -14.49
C ALA A 89 -18.47 14.77 -14.80
N TYR A 90 -18.00 15.73 -15.57
CA TYR A 90 -18.83 16.84 -16.03
C TYR A 90 -19.84 16.42 -17.11
N LEU A 91 -19.40 15.65 -18.11
CA LEU A 91 -20.25 15.29 -19.25
C LEU A 91 -21.37 14.29 -18.88
N TYR A 92 -21.06 13.30 -18.04
CA TYR A 92 -22.03 12.25 -17.71
C TYR A 92 -22.91 12.60 -16.51
N TYR A 93 -22.38 13.37 -15.56
CA TYR A 93 -23.05 13.64 -14.29
C TYR A 93 -23.32 15.13 -14.03
N GLY A 94 -22.92 16.02 -14.95
CA GLY A 94 -23.06 17.48 -14.74
C GLY A 94 -22.25 18.01 -13.57
N GLN A 95 -21.24 17.26 -13.10
CA GLN A 95 -20.48 17.65 -11.91
C GLN A 95 -19.62 18.87 -12.15
N HIS A 96 -19.89 19.93 -11.39
CA HIS A 96 -19.13 21.17 -11.48
C HIS A 96 -17.65 20.96 -11.10
N LEU A 97 -16.72 21.65 -11.75
CA LEU A 97 -15.28 21.57 -11.48
C LEU A 97 -14.94 21.75 -10.00
N TYR A 98 -15.64 22.62 -9.30
CA TYR A 98 -15.46 22.81 -7.86
C TYR A 98 -15.68 21.52 -7.06
N HIS A 99 -16.78 20.81 -7.33
CA HIS A 99 -17.08 19.54 -6.68
C HIS A 99 -16.04 18.46 -7.05
N SER A 100 -15.56 18.46 -8.29
CA SER A 100 -14.46 17.62 -8.69
C SER A 100 -13.20 17.87 -7.86
N PHE A 101 -12.78 19.13 -7.70
CA PHE A 101 -11.63 19.47 -6.86
C PHE A 101 -11.81 19.03 -5.39
N VAL A 102 -12.99 19.24 -4.83
CA VAL A 102 -13.30 18.86 -3.43
C VAL A 102 -13.17 17.35 -3.23
N VAL A 103 -13.72 16.55 -4.15
CA VAL A 103 -13.66 15.08 -4.05
C VAL A 103 -12.25 14.57 -4.32
N TYR A 104 -11.56 15.16 -5.28
CA TYR A 104 -10.21 14.72 -5.69
C TYR A 104 -9.12 15.05 -4.67
N ARG A 105 -9.43 15.83 -3.60
CA ARG A 105 -8.49 16.05 -2.48
C ARG A 105 -7.95 14.76 -1.85
N GLN A 106 -8.72 13.67 -1.91
CA GLN A 106 -8.28 12.38 -1.40
C GLN A 106 -7.09 11.79 -2.18
N PHE A 107 -6.82 12.27 -3.40
CA PHE A 107 -5.64 11.91 -4.18
C PHE A 107 -4.38 12.69 -3.76
N ALA A 108 -4.49 13.61 -2.80
CA ALA A 108 -3.33 14.27 -2.20
C ALA A 108 -2.32 13.27 -1.62
N GLY A 109 -2.75 12.05 -1.29
CA GLY A 109 -1.88 10.95 -0.90
C GLY A 109 -0.76 10.67 -1.88
N TYR A 110 -0.98 10.86 -3.18
CA TYR A 110 0.04 10.71 -4.21
C TYR A 110 1.18 11.73 -4.13
N LEU A 111 0.99 12.87 -3.47
CA LEU A 111 2.02 13.89 -3.26
C LEU A 111 3.13 13.42 -2.31
N VAL A 112 2.94 12.31 -1.60
CA VAL A 112 3.99 11.67 -0.82
C VAL A 112 5.14 11.19 -1.70
N TYR A 113 4.87 10.74 -2.92
CA TYR A 113 5.91 10.19 -3.79
C TYR A 113 7.05 11.18 -4.08
N PRO A 114 6.81 12.42 -4.55
CA PRO A 114 7.88 13.43 -4.67
C PRO A 114 8.56 13.75 -3.33
N VAL A 115 7.83 13.72 -2.22
CA VAL A 115 8.44 13.90 -0.88
C VAL A 115 9.41 12.76 -0.58
N LEU A 116 9.03 11.50 -0.78
CA LEU A 116 9.90 10.34 -0.59
C LEU A 116 11.14 10.41 -1.49
N LEU A 117 10.98 10.83 -2.75
CA LEU A 117 12.12 11.05 -3.65
C LEU A 117 13.07 12.14 -3.16
N SER A 118 12.58 13.14 -2.43
CA SER A 118 13.39 14.22 -1.88
C SER A 118 14.13 13.82 -0.61
N ILE A 119 13.44 13.17 0.34
CA ILE A 119 14.05 12.74 1.61
C ILE A 119 14.92 11.49 1.46
N ARG A 120 14.70 10.68 0.41
CA ARG A 120 15.44 9.45 0.09
C ARG A 120 15.63 8.52 1.29
N PRO A 121 14.54 8.02 1.90
CA PRO A 121 14.67 7.15 3.04
C PRO A 121 15.44 5.87 2.69
N THR A 122 16.24 5.41 3.63
CA THR A 122 16.88 4.09 3.53
C THR A 122 15.89 3.00 3.93
N ASP A 123 16.11 1.76 3.49
CA ASP A 123 15.31 0.60 3.92
C ASP A 123 15.26 0.49 5.45
N THR A 124 16.34 0.88 6.13
CA THR A 124 16.40 0.87 7.61
C THR A 124 15.48 1.90 8.23
N GLU A 125 15.33 3.07 7.63
CA GLU A 125 14.44 4.14 8.12
C GLU A 125 12.98 3.78 7.84
N ILE A 126 12.68 3.24 6.66
CA ILE A 126 11.33 2.79 6.31
C ILE A 126 10.87 1.67 7.26
N LYS A 127 11.69 0.64 7.46
CA LYS A 127 11.33 -0.46 8.33
C LYS A 127 11.19 -0.06 9.79
N ARG A 128 12.01 0.88 10.29
CA ARG A 128 11.84 1.43 11.66
C ARG A 128 10.47 2.11 11.79
N ALA A 129 10.08 2.92 10.82
CA ALA A 129 8.76 3.56 10.82
C ALA A 129 7.64 2.52 10.83
N LEU A 130 7.73 1.49 9.98
CA LEU A 130 6.72 0.43 9.90
C LEU A 130 6.65 -0.44 11.16
N TYR A 131 7.80 -0.76 11.79
CA TYR A 131 7.81 -1.51 13.05
C TYR A 131 7.25 -0.68 14.21
N SER A 132 7.62 0.59 14.29
CA SER A 132 7.04 1.52 15.29
C SER A 132 5.53 1.66 15.08
N PHE A 133 5.10 1.77 13.83
CA PHE A 133 3.69 1.80 13.48
C PHE A 133 2.97 0.51 13.93
N SER A 134 3.52 -0.67 13.63
CA SER A 134 2.91 -1.95 14.03
C SER A 134 2.73 -2.07 15.54
N PHE A 135 3.69 -1.55 16.32
CA PHE A 135 3.57 -1.51 17.77
C PHE A 135 2.49 -0.52 18.24
N ILE A 136 2.48 0.69 17.69
CA ILE A 136 1.44 1.70 18.00
C ILE A 136 0.06 1.17 17.62
N TYR A 137 -0.06 0.54 16.46
CA TYR A 137 -1.31 -0.06 15.99
C TYR A 137 -1.81 -1.15 16.94
N PHE A 138 -0.92 -2.03 17.41
CA PHE A 138 -1.26 -3.07 18.38
C PHE A 138 -1.75 -2.48 19.69
N VAL A 139 -1.04 -1.48 20.22
CA VAL A 139 -1.46 -0.79 21.47
C VAL A 139 -2.81 -0.11 21.28
N ALA A 140 -3.02 0.56 20.16
CA ALA A 140 -4.29 1.23 19.84
C ALA A 140 -5.44 0.21 19.68
N LEU A 141 -5.17 -0.95 19.06
CA LEU A 141 -6.14 -2.03 18.92
C LEU A 141 -6.56 -2.59 20.30
N LEU A 142 -5.59 -2.86 21.19
CA LEU A 142 -5.88 -3.32 22.55
C LEU A 142 -6.65 -2.25 23.33
N TRP A 143 -6.23 -1.00 23.24
CA TRP A 143 -6.91 0.12 23.91
C TRP A 143 -8.36 0.25 23.43
N GLY A 144 -8.58 0.24 22.12
CA GLY A 144 -9.92 0.27 21.54
C GLY A 144 -10.76 -0.92 21.97
N THR A 145 -10.18 -2.13 21.97
CA THR A 145 -10.93 -3.34 22.32
C THR A 145 -11.35 -3.38 23.79
N PHE A 146 -10.46 -2.99 24.72
CA PHE A 146 -10.68 -3.22 26.17
C PHE A 146 -11.15 -1.98 26.94
N ILE A 147 -10.82 -0.76 26.46
CA ILE A 147 -11.04 0.47 27.21
C ILE A 147 -12.06 1.38 26.51
N HIS A 148 -11.99 1.48 25.19
CA HIS A 148 -12.86 2.34 24.40
C HIS A 148 -13.39 1.59 23.16
N PRO A 149 -14.37 0.70 23.32
CA PRO A 149 -14.94 -0.05 22.21
C PRO A 149 -15.52 0.87 21.09
N ASP A 150 -15.92 2.10 21.45
CA ASP A 150 -16.44 3.10 20.51
C ASP A 150 -15.36 3.62 19.51
N TRP A 151 -14.07 3.41 19.82
CA TRP A 151 -12.96 3.81 18.95
C TRP A 151 -12.66 2.77 17.87
N VAL A 152 -13.11 1.58 18.08
CA VAL A 152 -12.95 0.51 17.13
C VAL A 152 -14.08 0.69 16.12
N ILE A 153 -13.72 1.03 14.89
CA ILE A 153 -14.70 1.16 13.83
C ILE A 153 -15.40 -0.20 13.70
N VAL A 154 -16.61 -0.26 14.20
CA VAL A 154 -17.59 -1.18 13.70
C VAL A 154 -17.71 -0.77 12.24
N VAL A 155 -17.23 -1.60 11.32
CA VAL A 155 -17.45 -1.37 9.90
C VAL A 155 -18.95 -1.42 9.74
N GLU A 156 -19.58 -0.26 9.60
CA GLU A 156 -20.96 -0.12 9.22
C GLU A 156 -21.12 -0.67 7.80
N GLY A 157 -21.25 -1.96 7.73
CA GLY A 157 -21.80 -2.66 6.58
C GLY A 157 -22.86 -3.55 7.17
N ASN A 158 -24.11 -3.31 6.80
CA ASN A 158 -25.26 -4.03 7.30
C ASN A 158 -25.14 -5.56 7.26
N ASP A 159 -24.23 -6.10 6.45
CA ASP A 159 -24.01 -7.53 6.27
C ASP A 159 -23.16 -8.18 7.39
N PHE A 160 -22.49 -7.40 8.26
CA PHE A 160 -21.68 -7.92 9.36
C PHE A 160 -22.40 -7.92 10.71
N MET A 161 -23.51 -7.19 10.83
CA MET A 161 -24.30 -7.20 12.08
C MET A 161 -25.10 -8.50 12.26
N ASP A 162 -25.41 -9.22 11.18
CA ASP A 162 -26.15 -10.48 11.28
C ASP A 162 -25.31 -11.65 11.81
N SER A 163 -23.99 -11.57 11.77
CA SER A 163 -23.10 -12.64 12.28
C SER A 163 -22.72 -12.49 13.76
N GLY A 164 -23.08 -11.40 14.42
CA GLY A 164 -22.74 -11.15 15.82
C GLY A 164 -21.23 -10.96 16.10
N ASP A 165 -20.38 -11.08 15.10
CA ASP A 165 -18.94 -10.95 15.22
C ASP A 165 -18.53 -9.48 15.09
N LEU A 166 -18.29 -8.84 16.22
CA LEU A 166 -17.67 -7.51 16.31
C LEU A 166 -16.22 -7.58 15.82
N THR A 167 -16.04 -7.31 14.52
CA THR A 167 -14.69 -7.21 13.97
C THR A 167 -14.10 -5.85 14.34
N HIS A 168 -13.15 -5.87 15.25
CA HIS A 168 -12.44 -4.68 15.70
C HIS A 168 -11.40 -4.25 14.65
N ARG A 169 -11.72 -3.25 13.83
CA ARG A 169 -10.80 -2.74 12.80
C ARG A 169 -10.40 -1.30 13.08
N LEU A 170 -9.10 -1.07 13.10
CA LEU A 170 -8.53 0.27 13.06
C LEU A 170 -8.03 0.57 11.63
N PRO A 171 -8.11 1.82 11.15
CA PRO A 171 -7.52 2.20 9.88
C PRO A 171 -5.99 2.05 9.94
N GLY A 172 -5.38 1.61 8.83
CA GLY A 172 -3.92 1.48 8.74
C GLY A 172 -3.40 0.05 8.66
N ASP A 173 -4.28 -0.94 8.72
CA ASP A 173 -3.97 -2.36 8.61
C ASP A 173 -3.11 -2.70 7.37
N GLN A 174 -3.26 -1.95 6.27
CA GLN A 174 -2.47 -2.09 5.04
C GLN A 174 -0.95 -1.91 5.23
N PHE A 175 -0.48 -1.27 6.31
CA PHE A 175 0.94 -1.10 6.59
C PHE A 175 1.56 -2.28 7.35
N LEU A 176 0.75 -3.18 7.90
CA LEU A 176 1.23 -4.34 8.67
C LEU A 176 1.87 -5.41 7.78
N VAL A 177 1.28 -5.69 6.60
CA VAL A 177 1.89 -6.66 5.68
C VAL A 177 3.26 -6.20 5.16
N PRO A 178 3.46 -4.94 4.77
CA PRO A 178 4.79 -4.39 4.52
C PRO A 178 5.76 -4.51 5.70
N ALA A 179 5.31 -4.26 6.92
CA ALA A 179 6.13 -4.47 8.10
C ALA A 179 6.54 -5.94 8.25
N LEU A 180 5.60 -6.88 8.04
CA LEU A 180 5.86 -8.31 8.01
C LEU A 180 6.89 -8.69 6.94
N ILE A 181 6.78 -8.14 5.71
CA ILE A 181 7.74 -8.36 4.62
C ILE A 181 9.15 -7.96 5.03
N PHE A 182 9.32 -6.80 5.66
CA PHE A 182 10.63 -6.38 6.15
C PHE A 182 11.14 -7.26 7.29
N ALA A 183 10.28 -7.69 8.22
CA ALA A 183 10.66 -8.60 9.31
C ALA A 183 11.10 -9.96 8.78
N LEU A 184 10.38 -10.55 7.83
CA LEU A 184 10.75 -11.78 7.15
C LEU A 184 12.06 -11.64 6.35
N ASN A 185 12.27 -10.50 5.68
CA ASN A 185 13.54 -10.23 5.01
C ASN A 185 14.72 -10.11 6.00
N ASP A 186 14.52 -9.49 7.16
CA ASP A 186 15.53 -9.44 8.22
C ASP A 186 15.76 -10.83 8.85
N PHE A 187 14.72 -11.62 9.07
CA PHE A 187 14.84 -13.03 9.49
C PHE A 187 15.71 -13.82 8.52
N ARG A 188 15.51 -13.64 7.24
CA ARG A 188 16.29 -14.31 6.19
C ARG A 188 17.77 -13.91 6.20
N ASN A 189 18.08 -12.61 6.38
CA ASN A 189 19.39 -12.04 6.11
C ASN A 189 20.24 -11.78 7.36
N ARG A 190 19.65 -11.77 8.57
CA ARG A 190 20.34 -11.39 9.81
C ARG A 190 20.83 -12.59 10.62
N LYS A 191 21.85 -12.36 11.46
CA LYS A 191 22.43 -13.40 12.34
C LYS A 191 21.46 -13.79 13.49
N ASN A 192 20.77 -12.82 14.09
CA ASN A 192 19.84 -13.07 15.20
C ASN A 192 18.45 -13.44 14.66
N LYS A 193 18.30 -14.69 14.27
CA LYS A 193 17.05 -15.18 13.67
C LYS A 193 15.88 -15.23 14.65
N VAL A 194 16.12 -15.55 15.92
CA VAL A 194 15.07 -15.64 16.93
C VAL A 194 14.34 -14.31 17.10
N LYS A 195 15.11 -13.22 17.24
CA LYS A 195 14.53 -11.87 17.35
C LYS A 195 13.59 -11.56 16.17
N TRP A 196 14.04 -11.85 14.95
CA TRP A 196 13.28 -11.49 13.75
C TRP A 196 12.11 -12.44 13.51
N ALA A 197 12.23 -13.71 13.93
CA ALA A 197 11.12 -14.65 13.95
C ALA A 197 10.02 -14.18 14.92
N LEU A 198 10.40 -13.80 16.15
CA LEU A 198 9.45 -13.27 17.13
C LEU A 198 8.76 -11.99 16.66
N LEU A 199 9.50 -11.09 16.01
CA LEU A 199 8.92 -9.88 15.44
C LEU A 199 7.95 -10.20 14.29
N SER A 200 8.30 -11.14 13.40
CA SER A 200 7.42 -11.57 12.32
C SER A 200 6.14 -12.21 12.87
N LEU A 201 6.30 -13.04 13.91
CA LEU A 201 5.17 -13.69 14.58
C LEU A 201 4.25 -12.66 15.27
N PHE A 202 4.84 -11.67 15.93
CA PHE A 202 4.10 -10.57 16.55
C PHE A 202 3.28 -9.78 15.51
N ILE A 203 3.91 -9.37 14.40
CA ILE A 203 3.21 -8.61 13.37
C ILE A 203 2.11 -9.46 12.72
N PHE A 204 2.38 -10.75 12.47
CA PHE A 204 1.36 -11.66 11.95
C PHE A 204 0.21 -11.86 12.93
N PHE A 205 0.50 -11.95 14.22
CA PHE A 205 -0.53 -12.01 15.26
C PHE A 205 -1.42 -10.76 15.27
N VAL A 206 -0.83 -9.56 15.11
CA VAL A 206 -1.61 -8.33 14.97
C VAL A 206 -2.52 -8.38 13.73
N ILE A 207 -1.99 -8.85 12.59
CA ILE A 207 -2.78 -9.05 11.36
C ILE A 207 -3.93 -10.04 11.60
N PHE A 208 -3.68 -11.11 12.35
CA PHE A 208 -4.70 -12.09 12.68
C PHE A 208 -5.82 -11.52 13.56
N LEU A 209 -5.47 -10.68 14.54
CA LEU A 209 -6.45 -10.03 15.42
C LEU A 209 -7.44 -9.12 14.67
N ILE A 210 -7.01 -8.55 13.55
CA ILE A 210 -7.86 -7.65 12.73
C ILE A 210 -8.95 -8.40 11.97
N GLN A 211 -8.76 -9.70 11.74
CA GLN A 211 -9.71 -10.56 10.99
C GLN A 211 -10.07 -10.05 9.58
N SER A 212 -9.20 -9.23 8.97
CA SER A 212 -9.38 -8.79 7.59
C SER A 212 -9.03 -9.90 6.62
N ARG A 213 -10.02 -10.51 5.97
CA ARG A 213 -9.85 -11.63 5.03
C ARG A 213 -8.80 -11.34 3.96
N THR A 214 -8.86 -10.17 3.34
CA THR A 214 -7.94 -9.78 2.27
C THR A 214 -6.51 -9.62 2.78
N ILE A 215 -6.32 -9.01 3.94
CA ILE A 215 -4.98 -8.78 4.52
C ILE A 215 -4.38 -10.10 5.00
N LEU A 216 -5.18 -10.98 5.59
CA LEU A 216 -4.75 -12.33 5.96
C LEU A 216 -4.34 -13.15 4.73
N LEU A 217 -5.15 -13.14 3.67
CA LEU A 217 -4.82 -13.81 2.42
C LEU A 217 -3.52 -13.27 1.81
N ALA A 218 -3.37 -11.97 1.79
CA ALA A 218 -2.17 -11.32 1.26
C ALA A 218 -0.94 -11.61 2.12
N ALA A 219 -1.06 -11.63 3.46
CA ALA A 219 0.02 -12.04 4.35
C ALA A 219 0.42 -13.51 4.14
N ALA A 220 -0.57 -14.40 4.02
CA ALA A 220 -0.34 -15.81 3.71
C ALA A 220 0.36 -15.99 2.36
N ALA A 221 -0.09 -15.31 1.31
CA ALA A 221 0.55 -15.33 -0.01
C ALA A 221 2.01 -14.86 0.05
N VAL A 222 2.31 -13.81 0.81
CA VAL A 222 3.68 -13.33 1.03
C VAL A 222 4.51 -14.38 1.74
N ILE A 223 4.00 -15.01 2.80
CA ILE A 223 4.72 -16.05 3.54
C ILE A 223 5.03 -17.25 2.64
N VAL A 224 4.05 -17.75 1.88
CA VAL A 224 4.23 -18.83 0.90
C VAL A 224 5.26 -18.43 -0.14
N PHE A 225 5.23 -17.19 -0.63
CA PHE A 225 6.23 -16.68 -1.56
C PHE A 225 7.64 -16.72 -0.97
N VAL A 226 7.79 -16.34 0.31
CA VAL A 226 9.09 -16.43 1.01
C VAL A 226 9.61 -17.86 1.04
N VAL A 227 8.76 -18.80 1.42
CA VAL A 227 9.13 -20.22 1.59
C VAL A 227 9.48 -20.85 0.24
N LEU A 228 8.66 -20.65 -0.79
CA LEU A 228 8.81 -21.32 -2.08
C LEU A 228 9.95 -20.75 -2.95
N PHE A 229 10.20 -19.45 -2.88
CA PHE A 229 11.14 -18.78 -3.79
C PHE A 229 12.51 -18.47 -3.16
N ASP A 230 12.77 -18.91 -1.91
CA ASP A 230 14.09 -18.77 -1.30
C ASP A 230 14.99 -20.00 -1.53
N LYS A 231 15.81 -19.93 -2.57
CA LYS A 231 16.82 -20.97 -2.85
C LYS A 231 17.88 -21.15 -1.76
N LYS A 232 18.01 -20.21 -0.81
CA LYS A 232 18.96 -20.31 0.32
C LYS A 232 18.37 -21.06 1.52
N ALA A 233 17.06 -21.17 1.62
CA ALA A 233 16.38 -21.89 2.70
C ALA A 233 16.70 -23.39 2.69
N SER A 234 16.99 -23.98 1.52
CA SER A 234 17.22 -25.43 1.34
C SER A 234 18.47 -25.99 2.04
N ARG A 235 19.36 -25.15 2.57
CA ARG A 235 20.65 -25.63 3.16
C ARG A 235 20.72 -25.60 4.69
N ARG A 236 19.67 -25.20 5.41
CA ARG A 236 19.67 -25.14 6.89
C ARG A 236 18.42 -25.79 7.50
N LEU A 237 18.16 -27.01 7.09
CA LEU A 237 16.88 -27.68 7.23
C LEU A 237 16.37 -27.91 8.68
N ALA A 238 17.19 -28.12 9.70
CA ALA A 238 16.67 -28.57 10.99
C ALA A 238 15.99 -27.51 11.85
N ALA A 239 16.58 -26.30 12.00
CA ALA A 239 15.94 -25.21 12.75
C ALA A 239 14.81 -24.54 11.95
N GLU A 240 14.91 -24.59 10.63
CA GLU A 240 13.90 -24.11 9.70
C GLU A 240 12.69 -25.06 9.66
N VAL A 241 12.90 -26.37 9.81
CA VAL A 241 11.83 -27.38 9.91
C VAL A 241 11.06 -27.26 11.23
N ILE A 242 11.71 -27.04 12.36
CA ILE A 242 11.03 -26.88 13.64
C ILE A 242 10.21 -25.57 13.66
N MET A 243 10.80 -24.46 13.21
CA MET A 243 10.04 -23.21 13.06
C MET A 243 9.00 -23.30 11.96
N GLY A 244 9.30 -24.01 10.86
CA GLY A 244 8.34 -24.33 9.82
C GLY A 244 7.16 -25.14 10.35
N PHE A 245 7.39 -26.07 11.28
CA PHE A 245 6.33 -26.87 11.89
C PHE A 245 5.42 -26.04 12.81
N PHE A 246 5.99 -25.20 13.70
CA PHE A 246 5.20 -24.26 14.50
C PHE A 246 4.48 -23.24 13.62
N PHE A 247 5.12 -22.76 12.57
CA PHE A 247 4.55 -21.83 11.62
C PHE A 247 3.48 -22.52 10.75
N THR A 248 3.68 -23.78 10.37
CA THR A 248 2.70 -24.60 9.62
C THR A 248 1.51 -24.96 10.52
N ALA A 249 1.70 -25.30 11.77
CA ALA A 249 0.61 -25.52 12.71
C ALA A 249 -0.22 -24.26 12.95
N PHE A 250 0.44 -23.10 13.03
CA PHE A 250 -0.23 -21.80 13.12
C PHE A 250 -0.93 -21.41 11.81
N ILE A 251 -0.29 -21.69 10.65
CA ILE A 251 -0.91 -21.52 9.33
C ILE A 251 -2.09 -22.49 9.16
N LEU A 252 -1.99 -23.73 9.63
CA LEU A 252 -3.11 -24.68 9.56
C LEU A 252 -4.28 -24.24 10.43
N ALA A 253 -4.03 -23.75 11.64
CA ALA A 253 -5.07 -23.16 12.48
C ALA A 253 -5.66 -21.89 11.84
N ALA A 254 -4.83 -21.02 11.28
CA ALA A 254 -5.27 -19.88 10.49
C ALA A 254 -5.97 -20.30 9.19
N PHE A 255 -5.51 -21.39 8.54
CA PHE A 255 -6.10 -21.93 7.31
C PHE A 255 -7.46 -22.56 7.56
N THR A 256 -7.66 -23.26 8.68
CA THR A 256 -9.00 -23.79 9.05
C THR A 256 -9.99 -22.66 9.29
N TYR A 257 -9.53 -21.57 9.91
CA TYR A 257 -10.33 -20.36 10.05
C TYR A 257 -10.55 -19.67 8.69
N VAL A 258 -9.48 -19.53 7.87
CA VAL A 258 -9.54 -18.93 6.54
C VAL A 258 -10.34 -19.79 5.54
N SER A 259 -10.35 -21.13 5.67
CA SER A 259 -11.17 -21.98 4.79
C SER A 259 -12.66 -21.79 5.05
N GLY A 260 -13.09 -21.70 6.30
CA GLY A 260 -14.47 -21.32 6.62
C GLY A 260 -14.85 -19.96 6.05
N LEU A 261 -13.95 -18.96 6.20
CA LEU A 261 -14.12 -17.64 5.58
C LEU A 261 -14.08 -17.68 4.04
N PHE A 262 -13.34 -18.63 3.47
CA PHE A 262 -13.25 -18.80 2.01
C PHE A 262 -14.52 -19.44 1.45
N GLU A 263 -15.06 -20.48 2.11
CA GLU A 263 -16.33 -21.11 1.76
C GLU A 263 -17.49 -20.11 1.81
N GLU A 264 -17.56 -19.31 2.87
CA GLU A 264 -18.51 -18.22 2.98
C GLU A 264 -18.30 -17.16 1.87
N THR A 265 -17.05 -16.82 1.56
CA THR A 265 -16.74 -15.85 0.50
C THR A 265 -17.12 -16.37 -0.87
N VAL A 266 -16.86 -17.66 -1.17
CA VAL A 266 -17.26 -18.30 -2.44
C VAL A 266 -18.77 -18.40 -2.53
N GLY A 267 -19.46 -18.80 -1.45
CA GLY A 267 -20.91 -18.81 -1.37
C GLY A 267 -21.50 -17.41 -1.64
N ASN A 268 -20.93 -16.38 -1.05
CA ASN A 268 -21.37 -15.01 -1.28
C ASN A 268 -21.10 -14.52 -2.71
N LEU A 269 -20.00 -14.94 -3.36
CA LEU A 269 -19.70 -14.57 -4.76
C LEU A 269 -20.69 -15.19 -5.77
N THR A 270 -21.36 -16.28 -5.42
CA THR A 270 -22.42 -16.87 -6.23
C THR A 270 -23.79 -16.24 -5.97
N ASN A 271 -23.92 -15.47 -4.90
CA ASN A 271 -25.15 -14.77 -4.55
C ASN A 271 -25.23 -13.42 -5.31
N PRO A 272 -26.21 -13.23 -6.22
CA PRO A 272 -26.38 -11.97 -6.96
C PRO A 272 -26.71 -10.77 -6.05
N ASP A 273 -27.24 -11.02 -4.86
CA ASP A 273 -27.57 -9.98 -3.89
C ASP A 273 -26.39 -9.53 -3.02
N TYR A 274 -25.28 -10.23 -3.11
CA TYR A 274 -24.07 -9.82 -2.40
C TYR A 274 -23.52 -8.50 -2.93
N ASN A 275 -23.26 -7.54 -2.06
CA ASN A 275 -22.92 -6.16 -2.43
C ASN A 275 -21.75 -6.04 -3.41
N ARG A 276 -20.72 -6.89 -3.29
CA ARG A 276 -19.57 -6.87 -4.23
C ARG A 276 -19.94 -7.39 -5.60
N VAL A 277 -20.86 -8.35 -5.69
CA VAL A 277 -21.38 -8.87 -6.98
C VAL A 277 -22.24 -7.81 -7.63
N LYS A 278 -23.13 -7.15 -6.87
CA LYS A 278 -23.89 -5.97 -7.35
C LYS A 278 -22.97 -4.88 -7.86
N ALA A 279 -21.95 -4.51 -7.05
CA ALA A 279 -20.96 -3.50 -7.42
C ALA A 279 -20.20 -3.88 -8.69
N PHE A 280 -19.73 -5.13 -8.81
CA PHE A 280 -19.05 -5.62 -10.01
C PHE A 280 -19.93 -5.51 -11.25
N ASN A 281 -21.15 -6.01 -11.18
CA ASN A 281 -22.10 -5.96 -12.29
C ASN A 281 -22.40 -4.51 -12.68
N TYR A 282 -22.64 -3.63 -11.71
CA TYR A 282 -22.90 -2.22 -11.96
C TYR A 282 -21.72 -1.51 -12.65
N PHE A 283 -20.51 -1.65 -12.10
CA PHE A 283 -19.35 -0.93 -12.63
C PHE A 283 -18.84 -1.49 -13.96
N VAL A 284 -18.93 -2.80 -14.18
CA VAL A 284 -18.55 -3.39 -15.47
C VAL A 284 -19.57 -3.07 -16.55
N SER A 285 -20.87 -3.12 -16.25
CA SER A 285 -21.93 -2.74 -17.20
C SER A 285 -21.96 -1.23 -17.47
N GLY A 286 -21.51 -0.41 -16.51
CA GLY A 286 -21.41 1.04 -16.66
C GLY A 286 -20.31 1.52 -17.61
N VAL A 287 -19.43 0.61 -18.09
CA VAL A 287 -18.41 0.95 -19.11
C VAL A 287 -19.05 0.90 -20.50
N ASN A 288 -19.66 2.01 -20.90
CA ASN A 288 -20.39 2.13 -22.15
C ASN A 288 -19.49 2.68 -23.28
N GLY A 289 -18.86 1.79 -24.04
CA GLY A 289 -18.08 2.15 -25.20
C GLY A 289 -16.63 2.60 -24.90
N TRP A 290 -15.90 2.94 -25.95
CA TRP A 290 -14.48 3.30 -25.90
C TRP A 290 -14.14 4.51 -25.01
N PRO A 291 -14.95 5.59 -24.97
CA PRO A 291 -14.61 6.72 -24.12
C PRO A 291 -14.59 6.34 -22.63
N SER A 292 -15.62 5.66 -22.13
CA SER A 292 -15.67 5.19 -20.73
C SER A 292 -14.57 4.18 -20.42
N PHE A 293 -14.25 3.28 -21.36
CA PHE A 293 -13.16 2.33 -21.22
C PHE A 293 -11.79 3.02 -21.06
N LEU A 294 -11.50 4.03 -21.94
CA LEU A 294 -10.20 4.70 -21.95
C LEU A 294 -10.05 5.72 -20.82
N TRP A 295 -11.07 6.53 -20.58
CA TRP A 295 -11.00 7.71 -19.70
C TRP A 295 -11.76 7.55 -18.39
N GLY A 296 -12.52 6.47 -18.27
CA GLY A 296 -13.42 6.24 -17.13
C GLY A 296 -14.70 7.05 -17.21
N ASN A 297 -15.53 6.91 -16.18
CA ASN A 297 -16.79 7.64 -16.04
C ASN A 297 -16.66 8.87 -15.13
N GLY A 298 -15.49 9.13 -14.60
CA GLY A 298 -15.24 10.19 -13.63
C GLY A 298 -15.52 9.74 -12.19
N PHE A 299 -14.97 10.51 -11.26
CA PHE A 299 -15.18 10.29 -9.83
C PHE A 299 -16.23 11.26 -9.30
N ILE A 300 -17.38 10.72 -8.92
CA ILE A 300 -18.56 11.49 -8.59
C ILE A 300 -18.55 11.86 -7.09
N SER A 301 -18.96 13.11 -6.78
CA SER A 301 -19.21 13.57 -5.42
C SER A 301 -20.66 13.28 -5.03
N GLY A 302 -20.88 12.72 -3.84
CA GLY A 302 -22.22 12.55 -3.27
C GLY A 302 -23.03 13.86 -3.18
N HIS A 303 -22.32 14.99 -3.01
CA HIS A 303 -22.97 16.33 -3.01
C HIS A 303 -23.32 16.84 -4.42
N ALA A 304 -22.77 16.23 -5.48
CA ALA A 304 -22.99 16.70 -6.85
C ALA A 304 -24.09 15.92 -7.57
N HIS A 305 -24.31 14.67 -7.21
CA HIS A 305 -25.27 13.82 -7.92
C HIS A 305 -25.92 12.78 -6.99
N PRO A 306 -27.26 12.70 -6.98
CA PRO A 306 -28.02 11.82 -6.08
C PRO A 306 -27.77 10.32 -6.31
N ILE A 307 -27.23 9.93 -7.47
CA ILE A 307 -26.90 8.53 -7.78
C ILE A 307 -25.94 7.90 -6.76
N ILE A 308 -25.05 8.70 -6.16
CA ILE A 308 -24.12 8.20 -5.15
C ILE A 308 -24.86 7.78 -3.88
N GLU A 309 -25.86 8.56 -3.44
CA GLU A 309 -26.67 8.20 -2.28
C GLU A 309 -27.47 6.94 -2.58
N GLN A 310 -28.03 6.84 -3.78
CA GLN A 310 -28.75 5.63 -4.22
C GLN A 310 -27.82 4.40 -4.22
N LEU A 311 -26.62 4.50 -4.81
CA LEU A 311 -25.65 3.41 -4.83
C LEU A 311 -25.21 3.02 -3.42
N GLN A 312 -25.03 3.98 -2.52
CA GLN A 312 -24.71 3.72 -1.13
C GLN A 312 -25.86 3.02 -0.38
N MET A 313 -27.10 3.41 -0.63
CA MET A 313 -28.28 2.71 -0.07
C MET A 313 -28.40 1.27 -0.59
N GLU A 314 -27.95 0.99 -1.82
CA GLU A 314 -27.90 -0.34 -2.41
C GLU A 314 -26.63 -1.13 -2.00
N GLY A 315 -25.74 -0.56 -1.17
CA GLY A 315 -24.49 -1.19 -0.75
C GLY A 315 -23.44 -1.27 -1.86
N ILE A 316 -23.52 -0.44 -2.90
CA ILE A 316 -22.62 -0.44 -4.05
C ILE A 316 -21.53 0.61 -3.86
N TYR A 317 -20.29 0.17 -3.57
CA TYR A 317 -19.15 1.04 -3.34
C TYR A 317 -18.01 0.76 -4.31
N HIS A 318 -17.45 1.81 -4.92
CA HIS A 318 -16.24 1.70 -5.75
C HIS A 318 -15.04 1.14 -4.96
N SER A 319 -14.99 1.42 -3.65
CA SER A 319 -13.92 0.98 -2.78
C SER A 319 -13.82 -0.55 -2.65
N ASP A 320 -14.93 -1.26 -2.84
CA ASP A 320 -15.01 -2.70 -2.63
C ASP A 320 -14.43 -3.51 -3.78
N LEU A 321 -14.23 -2.88 -4.93
CA LEU A 321 -13.70 -3.49 -6.14
C LEU A 321 -12.26 -3.07 -6.48
N GLY A 322 -11.59 -2.33 -5.60
CA GLY A 322 -10.18 -2.00 -5.77
C GLY A 322 -9.82 -1.46 -7.14
N LEU A 323 -9.07 -2.25 -7.91
CA LEU A 323 -8.59 -1.86 -9.24
C LEU A 323 -9.70 -1.68 -10.28
N ILE A 324 -10.78 -2.46 -10.18
CA ILE A 324 -11.93 -2.36 -11.09
C ILE A 324 -12.69 -1.06 -10.83
N GLY A 325 -12.93 -0.71 -9.58
CA GLY A 325 -13.53 0.56 -9.20
C GLY A 325 -12.67 1.75 -9.64
N PHE A 326 -11.35 1.62 -9.56
CA PHE A 326 -10.41 2.62 -10.06
C PHE A 326 -10.47 2.75 -11.59
N TRP A 327 -10.48 1.63 -12.32
CA TRP A 327 -10.65 1.63 -13.78
C TRP A 327 -11.96 2.28 -14.21
N HIS A 328 -13.08 1.93 -13.58
CA HIS A 328 -14.37 2.54 -13.89
C HIS A 328 -14.34 4.07 -13.75
N GLN A 329 -13.64 4.59 -12.74
CA GLN A 329 -13.59 6.03 -12.48
C GLN A 329 -12.58 6.78 -13.36
N PHE A 330 -11.38 6.21 -13.58
CA PHE A 330 -10.24 6.92 -14.18
C PHE A 330 -9.80 6.35 -15.52
N GLY A 331 -10.41 5.27 -15.98
CA GLY A 331 -10.09 4.61 -17.23
C GLY A 331 -8.89 3.68 -17.15
N ILE A 332 -8.62 3.07 -18.32
CA ILE A 332 -7.62 2.00 -18.42
C ILE A 332 -6.17 2.50 -18.31
N ILE A 333 -5.89 3.73 -18.71
CA ILE A 333 -4.50 4.25 -18.80
C ILE A 333 -3.83 4.33 -17.43
N PRO A 334 -4.38 5.02 -16.40
CA PRO A 334 -3.78 5.05 -15.09
C PRO A 334 -3.81 3.67 -14.40
N THR A 335 -4.85 2.88 -14.67
CA THR A 335 -5.00 1.51 -14.15
C THR A 335 -3.87 0.61 -14.66
N LEU A 336 -3.61 0.59 -15.97
CA LEU A 336 -2.49 -0.16 -16.56
C LEU A 336 -1.14 0.36 -16.09
N THR A 337 -1.00 1.67 -15.87
CA THR A 337 0.24 2.23 -15.34
C THR A 337 0.58 1.58 -14.00
N ILE A 338 -0.36 1.55 -13.07
CA ILE A 338 -0.18 0.93 -11.75
C ILE A 338 0.15 -0.57 -11.92
N LEU A 339 -0.66 -1.28 -12.69
CA LEU A 339 -0.49 -2.72 -12.92
C LEU A 339 0.88 -3.06 -13.51
N VAL A 340 1.34 -2.31 -14.51
CA VAL A 340 2.66 -2.49 -15.12
C VAL A 340 3.79 -2.32 -14.12
N TYR A 341 3.73 -1.30 -13.25
CA TYR A 341 4.76 -1.11 -12.22
C TYR A 341 4.74 -2.21 -11.17
N VAL A 342 3.56 -2.69 -10.79
CA VAL A 342 3.41 -3.81 -9.85
C VAL A 342 3.94 -5.12 -10.46
N ILE A 343 3.55 -5.46 -11.69
CA ILE A 343 4.04 -6.66 -12.38
C ILE A 343 5.56 -6.60 -12.61
N ARG A 344 6.10 -5.44 -13.00
CA ARG A 344 7.56 -5.28 -13.12
C ARG A 344 8.27 -5.48 -11.79
N GLY A 345 7.67 -5.11 -10.68
CA GLY A 345 8.20 -5.35 -9.35
C GLY A 345 8.37 -6.83 -9.00
N LEU A 346 7.61 -7.73 -9.62
CA LEU A 346 7.76 -9.18 -9.44
C LEU A 346 9.01 -9.76 -10.13
N SER A 347 9.66 -8.99 -11.01
CA SER A 347 10.84 -9.44 -11.75
C SER A 347 11.97 -9.88 -10.79
N ARG A 348 12.71 -10.92 -11.21
CA ARG A 348 13.89 -11.42 -10.48
C ARG A 348 15.03 -10.40 -10.36
N ASN A 349 14.99 -9.34 -11.12
CA ASN A 349 15.96 -8.25 -11.06
C ASN A 349 15.73 -7.31 -9.85
N HIS A 350 14.65 -7.48 -9.12
CA HIS A 350 14.32 -6.69 -7.93
C HIS A 350 14.63 -7.43 -6.64
N SER A 351 14.84 -6.66 -5.57
CA SER A 351 15.04 -7.17 -4.22
C SER A 351 13.82 -7.97 -3.75
N TYR A 352 14.06 -8.84 -2.77
CA TYR A 352 12.98 -9.60 -2.14
C TYR A 352 11.85 -8.69 -1.63
N VAL A 353 12.21 -7.56 -0.98
CA VAL A 353 11.25 -6.62 -0.41
C VAL A 353 10.32 -6.05 -1.49
N VAL A 354 10.88 -5.60 -2.62
CA VAL A 354 10.07 -5.05 -3.74
C VAL A 354 9.15 -6.12 -4.32
N ARG A 355 9.66 -7.33 -4.53
CA ARG A 355 8.88 -8.45 -5.09
C ARG A 355 7.73 -8.87 -4.19
N ALA A 356 7.98 -9.01 -2.90
CA ALA A 356 6.97 -9.39 -1.92
C ALA A 356 5.89 -8.30 -1.76
N ASN A 357 6.28 -7.02 -1.80
CA ASN A 357 5.32 -5.91 -1.79
C ASN A 357 4.51 -5.82 -3.09
N ALA A 358 5.12 -6.11 -4.24
CA ALA A 358 4.40 -6.22 -5.52
C ALA A 358 3.33 -7.32 -5.47
N LEU A 359 3.68 -8.49 -4.91
CA LEU A 359 2.74 -9.59 -4.72
C LEU A 359 1.61 -9.18 -3.76
N TYR A 360 1.93 -8.54 -2.65
CA TYR A 360 0.95 -8.02 -1.70
C TYR A 360 -0.06 -7.10 -2.38
N ILE A 361 0.42 -6.10 -3.14
CA ILE A 361 -0.45 -5.17 -3.86
C ILE A 361 -1.30 -5.92 -4.88
N LEU A 362 -0.73 -6.88 -5.63
CA LEU A 362 -1.46 -7.62 -6.66
C LEU A 362 -2.60 -8.47 -6.07
N VAL A 363 -2.34 -9.18 -4.96
CA VAL A 363 -3.35 -10.03 -4.29
C VAL A 363 -4.48 -9.17 -3.71
N SER A 364 -4.14 -8.05 -3.12
CA SER A 364 -5.11 -7.19 -2.44
C SER A 364 -5.77 -6.13 -3.34
N ALA A 365 -5.22 -5.88 -4.53
CA ALA A 365 -5.73 -4.86 -5.48
C ALA A 365 -7.14 -5.11 -6.00
N MET A 366 -7.62 -6.36 -5.93
CA MET A 366 -8.99 -6.71 -6.36
C MET A 366 -10.06 -6.28 -5.34
N THR A 367 -9.68 -6.11 -4.08
CA THR A 367 -10.62 -5.87 -2.98
C THR A 367 -10.30 -4.64 -2.16
N ILE A 368 -9.08 -4.13 -2.23
CA ILE A 368 -8.66 -2.94 -1.49
C ILE A 368 -8.49 -1.77 -2.45
N ALA A 369 -9.15 -0.67 -2.13
CA ALA A 369 -9.07 0.58 -2.89
C ALA A 369 -7.75 1.32 -2.66
N TYR A 370 -6.60 0.68 -2.92
CA TYR A 370 -5.26 1.31 -2.78
C TYR A 370 -5.12 2.64 -3.51
N PHE A 371 -6.03 2.89 -4.43
CA PHE A 371 -5.90 3.96 -5.40
C PHE A 371 -6.82 5.13 -5.11
N LEU A 372 -7.86 4.92 -4.29
CA LEU A 372 -8.97 5.86 -4.12
C LEU A 372 -8.91 6.69 -2.83
N ASN A 373 -7.96 6.42 -1.94
CA ASN A 373 -7.91 7.05 -0.62
C ASN A 373 -6.47 7.47 -0.26
N VAL A 374 -6.32 8.56 0.50
CA VAL A 374 -5.02 9.04 1.02
C VAL A 374 -4.26 7.94 1.76
N ARG A 375 -4.97 7.14 2.55
CA ARG A 375 -4.41 6.06 3.37
C ARG A 375 -3.66 5.04 2.52
N TYR A 376 -4.30 4.59 1.45
CA TYR A 376 -3.77 3.53 0.60
C TYR A 376 -2.81 4.06 -0.47
N SER A 377 -3.04 5.27 -0.98
CA SER A 377 -2.15 5.89 -1.96
C SER A 377 -0.76 6.19 -1.38
N LEU A 378 -0.66 6.48 -0.07
CA LEU A 378 0.63 6.61 0.62
C LEU A 378 1.42 5.30 0.53
N TRP A 379 0.79 4.15 0.79
CA TRP A 379 1.47 2.86 0.67
C TRP A 379 1.91 2.58 -0.77
N LEU A 380 1.07 2.84 -1.75
CA LEU A 380 1.43 2.69 -3.16
C LEU A 380 2.61 3.58 -3.54
N CYS A 381 2.65 4.82 -3.05
CA CYS A 381 3.78 5.73 -3.25
C CYS A 381 5.06 5.22 -2.60
N LEU A 382 4.98 4.64 -1.40
CA LEU A 382 6.11 4.02 -0.73
C LEU A 382 6.63 2.81 -1.53
N TYR A 383 5.73 2.00 -2.09
CA TYR A 383 6.09 0.92 -3.00
C TYR A 383 6.79 1.44 -4.26
N PHE A 384 6.28 2.47 -4.93
CA PHE A 384 6.94 3.08 -6.09
C PHE A 384 8.32 3.61 -5.75
N TYR A 385 8.47 4.19 -4.56
CA TYR A 385 9.77 4.64 -4.09
C TYR A 385 10.75 3.47 -3.89
N LEU A 386 10.32 2.39 -3.24
CA LEU A 386 11.14 1.18 -3.06
C LEU A 386 11.52 0.55 -4.41
N PHE A 387 10.58 0.43 -5.32
CA PHE A 387 10.81 -0.07 -6.68
C PHE A 387 11.84 0.77 -7.43
N TYR A 388 11.72 2.09 -7.33
CA TYR A 388 12.63 3.02 -7.99
C TYR A 388 14.04 2.95 -7.37
N SER A 389 14.14 3.02 -6.06
CA SER A 389 15.42 2.95 -5.32
C SER A 389 16.17 1.66 -5.62
N ASP A 390 15.45 0.54 -5.67
CA ASP A 390 16.00 -0.77 -6.00
C ASP A 390 16.47 -0.85 -7.46
N SER A 391 15.70 -0.30 -8.39
CA SER A 391 16.06 -0.22 -9.82
C SER A 391 17.33 0.61 -10.03
N GLU A 392 17.50 1.73 -9.33
CA GLU A 392 18.73 2.54 -9.39
C GLU A 392 19.94 1.76 -8.84
N PHE A 393 19.76 1.06 -7.73
CA PHE A 393 20.81 0.25 -7.13
C PHE A 393 21.31 -0.84 -8.11
N PHE A 394 20.40 -1.59 -8.71
CA PHE A 394 20.77 -2.64 -9.69
C PHE A 394 21.39 -2.06 -10.95
N ALA A 395 20.90 -0.92 -11.44
CA ALA A 395 21.51 -0.24 -12.59
C ALA A 395 22.93 0.25 -12.28
N ALA A 396 23.16 0.79 -11.10
CA ALA A 396 24.50 1.22 -10.65
C ALA A 396 25.47 0.02 -10.54
N LYS A 397 25.03 -1.08 -9.93
CA LYS A 397 25.81 -2.31 -9.81
C LYS A 397 26.20 -2.87 -11.18
N LYS A 398 25.25 -2.93 -12.12
CA LYS A 398 25.51 -3.41 -13.49
C LYS A 398 26.50 -2.52 -14.25
N ARG A 399 26.47 -1.19 -14.01
CA ARG A 399 27.46 -0.26 -14.59
C ARG A 399 28.86 -0.52 -14.03
N GLU A 400 28.98 -0.72 -12.73
CA GLU A 400 30.25 -1.03 -12.06
C GLU A 400 30.83 -2.35 -12.58
N GLU A 401 30.03 -3.41 -12.70
CA GLU A 401 30.46 -4.69 -13.25
C GLU A 401 30.95 -4.53 -14.71
N ARG A 402 30.23 -3.78 -15.56
CA ARG A 402 30.66 -3.49 -16.92
C ARG A 402 31.98 -2.71 -16.97
N GLN A 403 32.19 -1.78 -16.05
CA GLN A 403 33.46 -1.02 -15.97
C GLN A 403 34.61 -1.93 -15.55
N LYS A 404 34.43 -2.83 -14.57
CA LYS A 404 35.41 -3.83 -14.17
C LYS A 404 35.79 -4.75 -15.34
N VAL A 405 34.80 -5.25 -16.08
CA VAL A 405 35.06 -6.08 -17.26
C VAL A 405 35.86 -5.29 -18.33
N LYS A 406 35.48 -4.05 -18.63
CA LYS A 406 36.23 -3.22 -19.57
C LYS A 406 37.67 -2.96 -19.11
N GLN A 407 37.91 -2.76 -17.81
CA GLN A 407 39.26 -2.60 -17.26
C GLN A 407 40.10 -3.89 -17.38
N LEU A 408 39.48 -5.06 -17.12
CA LEU A 408 40.15 -6.35 -17.31
C LEU A 408 40.52 -6.60 -18.77
N ILE A 409 39.61 -6.31 -19.72
CA ILE A 409 39.90 -6.43 -21.15
C ILE A 409 41.04 -5.48 -21.58
N ARG A 410 41.07 -4.23 -21.06
CA ARG A 410 42.18 -3.28 -21.35
C ARG A 410 43.50 -3.79 -20.82
N ARG A 411 43.54 -4.30 -19.57
CA ARG A 411 44.76 -4.89 -18.97
C ARG A 411 45.25 -6.09 -19.78
N TYR A 412 44.32 -6.98 -20.21
CA TYR A 412 44.69 -8.14 -21.03
C TYR A 412 45.31 -7.69 -22.36
N ARG A 413 44.71 -6.69 -23.04
CA ARG A 413 45.28 -6.14 -24.31
C ARG A 413 46.62 -5.42 -24.17
N SER A 414 46.96 -4.98 -22.99
CA SER A 414 48.27 -4.35 -22.72
C SER A 414 49.37 -5.35 -22.35
N LEU A 415 49.01 -6.63 -22.16
CA LEU A 415 49.94 -7.72 -21.87
C LEU A 415 50.25 -8.60 -23.08
N VAL A 416 49.42 -8.44 -24.12
CA VAL A 416 49.65 -9.04 -25.46
C VAL A 416 50.20 -7.98 -26.41
#